data_b303d3cf6aaea151c14c87cde1f20ec2
#
_entry.id   b303d3cf6aaea151c14c87cde1f20ec2
#
_cell.length_a   1.000
_cell.length_b   1.000
_cell.length_c   1.000
_cell.angle_alpha   90.00
_cell.angle_beta   90.00
_cell.angle_gamma   90.00
#
_symmetry.space_group_name_H-M   'P 1'
#
loop_
_entity.id
_entity.type
_entity.pdbx_description
1 polymer ?
#
loop_
_entity_poly.entity_id
_entity_poly.type
_entity_poly.pdbx_seq_one_letter_code
_entity_poly.pdbx_strand_id
1 'polypeptide(L)'
;MIFVNELIKAFCKRTTIAIFAVLLLLNGVLLYINETKQTLEYTPEQYKAAYQTLEGLDTHVAFERISQKKSELELIQRLSFGEDISQENCNAEELLKSYKTKSYLEFTDDIYSEIELTDRIYEEVAACENYDSYLENIDSTARKMTGISLFADPDSFSYKNIAQTPADFAYLKGSKLTAAPSKGISMATGFLATDLIAMLMIMTVVMTIVTREKELDQITLSRTTYKGRMPLGITKIFTCFAAAIVAEMLLYGVNFAVSYITYGFGDLSRQIQSVYEFNGSNLKISVLQYFALFLAAKLAVYCVFAAMIYLVTVVSNTAVKVYGILIITIAAEAVLYYTIPSTSYLCPLKYINILAYANTKDLFASYLNLNIFGKPVNYMAVFVGSAIVLLLILSILSVLIFSKQRVIKSRTRKFSLAKFSIFKGRTTNLFLQECYKVFIGGKALLILIAFAVITAVSYSPISESFSSADEVYYKQYMLKFEGEYTSEKQKMINEEDQKFADAQMKMSEEMANSEGDGVFIMMKYQDILAPQYAFDEVKQHAEYLKKTDGGEFV
;
A
#
# COMPACT_ATOMS: atom_id res chain seq x y z
N MET A 1 -41.49 12.70 -0.76
CA MET A 1 -41.52 13.61 -1.93
C MET A 1 -40.25 14.46 -2.07
N ILE A 2 -39.77 15.19 -1.02
CA ILE A 2 -38.54 16.01 -1.11
C ILE A 2 -37.30 15.14 -1.42
N PHE A 3 -37.13 14.00 -0.74
CA PHE A 3 -36.01 13.08 -0.94
C PHE A 3 -35.94 12.54 -2.37
N VAL A 4 -37.08 12.10 -2.93
CA VAL A 4 -37.12 11.59 -4.31
C VAL A 4 -36.73 12.69 -5.31
N ASN A 5 -37.16 13.93 -5.08
CA ASN A 5 -36.78 15.04 -5.95
C ASN A 5 -35.26 15.36 -5.86
N GLU A 6 -34.66 15.27 -4.67
CA GLU A 6 -33.22 15.44 -4.52
C GLU A 6 -32.44 14.30 -5.19
N LEU A 7 -32.92 13.04 -5.11
CA LEU A 7 -32.32 11.90 -5.84
C LEU A 7 -32.39 12.11 -7.36
N ILE A 8 -33.55 12.53 -7.88
CA ILE A 8 -33.69 12.80 -9.32
C ILE A 8 -32.75 13.92 -9.76
N LYS A 9 -32.62 14.99 -8.98
CA LYS A 9 -31.66 16.07 -9.25
C LYS A 9 -30.23 15.58 -9.23
N ALA A 10 -29.89 14.67 -8.33
CA ALA A 10 -28.55 14.13 -8.16
C ALA A 10 -28.14 13.20 -9.29
N PHE A 11 -28.99 12.23 -9.63
CA PHE A 11 -28.62 11.11 -10.47
C PHE A 11 -29.17 11.17 -11.91
N CYS A 12 -30.32 11.80 -12.14
CA CYS A 12 -30.94 11.83 -13.47
C CYS A 12 -30.39 12.92 -14.40
N LYS A 13 -29.34 13.65 -14.00
CA LYS A 13 -28.71 14.64 -14.89
C LYS A 13 -27.75 13.95 -15.86
N ARG A 14 -27.85 14.26 -17.14
CA ARG A 14 -26.94 13.74 -18.18
C ARG A 14 -25.46 13.94 -17.83
N THR A 15 -25.11 15.07 -17.23
CA THR A 15 -23.73 15.37 -16.79
C THR A 15 -23.25 14.46 -15.68
N THR A 16 -24.09 14.17 -14.66
CA THR A 16 -23.75 13.26 -13.58
C THR A 16 -23.55 11.83 -14.09
N ILE A 17 -24.47 11.36 -14.95
CA ILE A 17 -24.40 10.04 -15.57
C ILE A 17 -23.11 9.91 -16.41
N ALA A 18 -22.80 10.92 -17.25
CA ALA A 18 -21.60 10.93 -18.06
C ALA A 18 -20.32 10.89 -17.20
N ILE A 19 -20.24 11.70 -16.15
CA ILE A 19 -19.10 11.71 -15.22
C ILE A 19 -18.96 10.35 -14.54
N PHE A 20 -20.05 9.77 -14.06
CA PHE A 20 -20.04 8.46 -13.42
C PHE A 20 -19.55 7.37 -14.37
N ALA A 21 -20.02 7.37 -15.62
CA ALA A 21 -19.57 6.42 -16.63
C ALA A 21 -18.06 6.55 -16.92
N VAL A 22 -17.57 7.77 -17.08
CA VAL A 22 -16.13 8.02 -17.31
C VAL A 22 -15.29 7.59 -16.10
N LEU A 23 -15.70 7.92 -14.88
CA LEU A 23 -14.99 7.54 -13.66
C LEU A 23 -15.01 6.02 -13.45
N LEU A 24 -16.11 5.35 -13.79
CA LEU A 24 -16.23 3.90 -13.69
C LEU A 24 -15.30 3.19 -14.69
N LEU A 25 -15.27 3.66 -15.94
CA LEU A 25 -14.34 3.15 -16.96
C LEU A 25 -12.88 3.41 -16.54
N LEU A 26 -12.59 4.61 -16.04
CA LEU A 26 -11.27 4.96 -15.54
C LEU A 26 -10.82 4.02 -14.42
N ASN A 27 -11.69 3.73 -13.47
CA ASN A 27 -11.40 2.80 -12.37
C ASN A 27 -11.05 1.40 -12.87
N GLY A 28 -11.86 0.83 -13.76
CA GLY A 28 -11.60 -0.51 -14.31
C GLY A 28 -10.30 -0.57 -15.13
N VAL A 29 -10.03 0.45 -15.94
CA VAL A 29 -8.79 0.54 -16.73
C VAL A 29 -7.56 0.70 -15.83
N LEU A 30 -7.62 1.59 -14.84
CA LEU A 30 -6.50 1.79 -13.91
C LEU A 30 -6.23 0.54 -13.06
N LEU A 31 -7.29 -0.14 -12.58
CA LEU A 31 -7.16 -1.41 -11.85
C LEU A 31 -6.47 -2.47 -12.71
N TYR A 32 -6.94 -2.66 -13.94
CA TYR A 32 -6.36 -3.64 -14.86
C TYR A 32 -4.90 -3.31 -15.21
N ILE A 33 -4.59 -2.05 -15.52
CA ILE A 33 -3.23 -1.61 -15.83
C ILE A 33 -2.30 -1.78 -14.62
N ASN A 34 -2.77 -1.41 -13.42
CA ASN A 34 -1.95 -1.53 -12.21
C ASN A 34 -1.51 -2.97 -11.97
N GLU A 35 -2.40 -3.92 -12.17
CA GLU A 35 -2.13 -5.33 -11.88
C GLU A 35 -1.37 -6.05 -13.00
N THR A 36 -1.56 -5.64 -14.26
CA THR A 36 -0.91 -6.27 -15.41
C THR A 36 0.43 -5.64 -15.78
N LYS A 37 0.67 -4.38 -15.39
CA LYS A 37 1.93 -3.66 -15.62
C LYS A 37 2.88 -3.65 -14.43
N GLN A 38 2.44 -4.07 -13.25
CA GLN A 38 3.40 -4.42 -12.22
C GLN A 38 4.31 -5.49 -12.83
N THR A 39 5.59 -5.28 -12.72
CA THR A 39 6.72 -6.06 -13.26
C THR A 39 6.68 -7.55 -12.91
N LEU A 40 5.58 -8.21 -13.22
CA LEU A 40 5.45 -9.63 -13.11
C LEU A 40 5.95 -10.23 -14.41
N GLU A 41 6.88 -11.14 -14.27
CA GLU A 41 7.42 -11.87 -15.40
C GLU A 41 6.44 -12.93 -15.92
N TYR A 42 5.25 -13.07 -15.28
CA TYR A 42 4.19 -14.01 -15.68
C TYR A 42 2.82 -13.34 -15.86
N THR A 43 1.98 -13.93 -16.70
CA THR A 43 0.64 -13.43 -17.00
C THR A 43 -0.42 -13.99 -16.02
N PRO A 44 -1.59 -13.32 -15.86
CA PRO A 44 -2.70 -13.83 -15.06
C PRO A 44 -3.20 -15.22 -15.52
N GLU A 45 -3.08 -15.51 -16.81
CA GLU A 45 -3.51 -16.79 -17.40
C GLU A 45 -2.57 -17.92 -16.97
N GLN A 46 -1.26 -17.66 -16.96
CA GLN A 46 -0.24 -18.59 -16.47
C GLN A 46 -0.43 -18.89 -14.97
N TYR A 47 -0.71 -17.85 -14.16
CA TYR A 47 -1.01 -18.03 -12.74
C TYR A 47 -2.26 -18.92 -12.52
N LYS A 48 -3.34 -18.72 -13.30
CA LYS A 48 -4.52 -19.57 -13.23
C LYS A 48 -4.23 -21.00 -13.65
N ALA A 49 -3.50 -21.18 -14.76
CA ALA A 49 -3.13 -22.49 -15.26
C ALA A 49 -2.33 -23.28 -14.22
N ALA A 50 -1.37 -22.64 -13.56
CA ALA A 50 -0.60 -23.27 -12.50
C ALA A 50 -1.48 -23.69 -11.32
N TYR A 51 -2.41 -22.85 -10.87
CA TYR A 51 -3.35 -23.24 -9.80
C TYR A 51 -4.34 -24.35 -10.21
N GLN A 52 -4.71 -24.45 -11.48
CA GLN A 52 -5.56 -25.56 -11.97
C GLN A 52 -4.89 -26.94 -11.77
N THR A 53 -3.56 -27.01 -11.81
CA THR A 53 -2.83 -28.26 -11.53
C THR A 53 -2.84 -28.67 -10.06
N LEU A 54 -3.15 -27.74 -9.16
CA LEU A 54 -3.26 -27.94 -7.72
C LEU A 54 -4.72 -28.09 -7.26
N GLU A 55 -5.68 -27.87 -8.14
CA GLU A 55 -7.09 -27.91 -7.81
C GLU A 55 -7.53 -29.30 -7.33
N GLY A 56 -8.20 -29.35 -6.18
CA GLY A 56 -8.68 -30.59 -5.57
C GLY A 56 -7.64 -31.41 -4.80
N LEU A 57 -6.38 -30.95 -4.75
CA LEU A 57 -5.36 -31.57 -3.91
C LEU A 57 -5.50 -31.10 -2.45
N ASP A 58 -5.10 -31.96 -1.53
CA ASP A 58 -4.90 -31.55 -0.13
C ASP A 58 -3.72 -30.56 -0.08
N THR A 59 -3.78 -29.61 0.87
CA THR A 59 -2.76 -28.56 1.02
C THR A 59 -1.35 -29.13 1.17
N HIS A 60 -1.20 -30.21 1.93
CA HIS A 60 0.07 -30.91 2.09
C HIS A 60 0.61 -31.47 0.77
N VAL A 61 -0.23 -32.12 -0.02
CA VAL A 61 0.16 -32.67 -1.33
C VAL A 61 0.50 -31.56 -2.32
N ALA A 62 -0.28 -30.46 -2.28
CA ALA A 62 0.00 -29.28 -3.10
C ALA A 62 1.35 -28.64 -2.71
N PHE A 63 1.65 -28.57 -1.40
CA PHE A 63 2.92 -28.05 -0.91
C PHE A 63 4.12 -28.92 -1.33
N GLU A 64 4.01 -30.24 -1.19
CA GLU A 64 5.08 -31.15 -1.64
C GLU A 64 5.34 -30.99 -3.15
N ARG A 65 4.28 -30.95 -3.96
CA ARG A 65 4.40 -30.82 -5.42
C ARG A 65 5.09 -29.51 -5.82
N ILE A 66 4.66 -28.38 -5.26
CA ILE A 66 5.23 -27.08 -5.63
C ILE A 66 6.65 -26.91 -5.06
N SER A 67 6.93 -27.50 -3.89
CA SER A 67 8.26 -27.50 -3.29
C SER A 67 9.25 -28.30 -4.15
N GLN A 68 8.85 -29.47 -4.67
CA GLN A 68 9.66 -30.24 -5.61
C GLN A 68 9.93 -29.46 -6.90
N LYS A 69 8.90 -28.83 -7.48
CA LYS A 69 9.05 -27.99 -8.68
C LYS A 69 10.00 -26.82 -8.44
N LYS A 70 9.89 -26.14 -7.30
CA LYS A 70 10.80 -25.06 -6.90
C LYS A 70 12.25 -25.56 -6.82
N SER A 71 12.48 -26.66 -6.12
CA SER A 71 13.83 -27.24 -5.99
C SER A 71 14.40 -27.67 -7.35
N GLU A 72 13.57 -28.23 -8.25
CA GLU A 72 13.98 -28.56 -9.62
C GLU A 72 14.42 -27.32 -10.39
N LEU A 73 13.63 -26.21 -10.32
CA LEU A 73 13.95 -24.96 -11.01
C LEU A 73 15.21 -24.29 -10.45
N GLU A 74 15.43 -24.32 -9.14
CA GLU A 74 16.66 -23.80 -8.51
C GLU A 74 17.90 -24.58 -9.02
N LEU A 75 17.83 -25.91 -9.12
CA LEU A 75 18.91 -26.73 -9.64
C LEU A 75 19.16 -26.45 -11.14
N ILE A 76 18.09 -26.30 -11.92
CA ILE A 76 18.20 -25.98 -13.36
C ILE A 76 18.79 -24.58 -13.55
N GLN A 77 18.44 -23.63 -12.70
CA GLN A 77 19.03 -22.29 -12.73
C GLN A 77 20.54 -22.34 -12.45
N ARG A 78 20.97 -23.08 -11.44
CA ARG A 78 22.41 -23.29 -11.14
C ARG A 78 23.13 -23.97 -12.28
N LEU A 79 22.53 -24.99 -12.92
CA LEU A 79 23.06 -25.59 -14.13
C LEU A 79 23.21 -24.58 -15.27
N SER A 80 22.30 -23.65 -15.43
CA SER A 80 22.37 -22.61 -16.46
C SER A 80 23.56 -21.65 -16.25
N PHE A 81 23.99 -21.45 -15.00
CA PHE A 81 25.18 -20.69 -14.64
C PHE A 81 26.48 -21.52 -14.71
N GLY A 82 26.40 -22.82 -15.08
CA GLY A 82 27.57 -23.69 -15.22
C GLY A 82 28.08 -24.29 -13.90
N GLU A 83 27.26 -24.29 -12.85
CA GLU A 83 27.61 -24.94 -11.59
C GLU A 83 27.50 -26.46 -11.70
N ASP A 84 28.40 -27.18 -11.06
CA ASP A 84 28.42 -28.65 -11.02
C ASP A 84 27.50 -29.15 -9.90
N ILE A 85 26.37 -29.74 -10.28
CA ILE A 85 25.37 -30.32 -9.36
C ILE A 85 25.58 -31.82 -9.07
N SER A 86 26.67 -32.41 -9.51
CA SER A 86 26.93 -33.85 -9.40
C SER A 86 27.04 -34.36 -7.95
N GLN A 87 27.20 -33.48 -6.97
CA GLN A 87 27.29 -33.83 -5.55
C GLN A 87 25.91 -33.76 -4.81
N GLU A 88 24.88 -33.29 -5.48
CA GLU A 88 23.55 -33.21 -4.85
C GLU A 88 22.78 -34.53 -5.02
N ASN A 89 21.94 -34.89 -4.03
CA ASN A 89 21.15 -36.12 -4.01
C ASN A 89 19.96 -36.03 -5.01
N CYS A 90 20.24 -35.68 -6.26
CA CYS A 90 19.25 -35.52 -7.31
C CYS A 90 19.58 -36.44 -8.50
N ASN A 91 18.56 -36.78 -9.29
CA ASN A 91 18.73 -37.54 -10.53
C ASN A 91 19.32 -36.62 -11.62
N ALA A 92 20.65 -36.44 -11.59
CA ALA A 92 21.37 -35.49 -12.46
C ALA A 92 21.10 -35.74 -13.97
N GLU A 93 20.90 -37.02 -14.39
CA GLU A 93 20.58 -37.34 -15.77
C GLU A 93 19.18 -36.83 -16.20
N GLU A 94 18.21 -36.93 -15.32
CA GLU A 94 16.84 -36.48 -15.56
C GLU A 94 16.77 -34.96 -15.61
N LEU A 95 17.48 -34.29 -14.69
CA LEU A 95 17.62 -32.83 -14.67
C LEU A 95 18.31 -32.28 -15.91
N LEU A 96 19.41 -32.92 -16.36
CA LEU A 96 20.09 -32.55 -17.59
C LEU A 96 19.19 -32.76 -18.82
N LYS A 97 18.36 -33.81 -18.81
CA LYS A 97 17.38 -34.05 -19.88
C LYS A 97 16.30 -32.96 -19.84
N SER A 98 15.76 -32.65 -18.67
CA SER A 98 14.78 -31.58 -18.46
C SER A 98 15.31 -30.24 -18.94
N TYR A 99 16.57 -29.91 -18.60
CA TYR A 99 17.24 -28.70 -19.06
C TYR A 99 17.39 -28.64 -20.59
N LYS A 100 17.83 -29.73 -21.22
CA LYS A 100 18.00 -29.79 -22.69
C LYS A 100 16.69 -29.75 -23.46
N THR A 101 15.66 -30.39 -22.95
CA THR A 101 14.34 -30.44 -23.60
C THR A 101 13.45 -29.26 -23.23
N LYS A 102 13.87 -28.40 -22.28
CA LYS A 102 13.08 -27.31 -21.69
C LYS A 102 11.75 -27.78 -21.07
N SER A 103 11.69 -29.04 -20.62
CA SER A 103 10.46 -29.60 -20.05
C SER A 103 10.15 -29.07 -18.65
N TYR A 104 11.05 -28.31 -18.05
CA TYR A 104 10.84 -27.59 -16.81
C TYR A 104 9.93 -26.36 -16.97
N LEU A 105 9.82 -25.82 -18.20
CA LEU A 105 8.89 -24.73 -18.54
C LEU A 105 7.50 -25.34 -18.74
N GLU A 106 6.65 -25.25 -17.71
CA GLU A 106 5.31 -25.82 -17.73
C GLU A 106 4.26 -24.76 -18.09
N PHE A 107 4.46 -23.53 -17.62
CA PHE A 107 3.48 -22.46 -17.72
C PHE A 107 4.01 -21.22 -18.45
N THR A 108 5.32 -21.00 -18.47
CA THR A 108 5.96 -19.80 -19.02
C THR A 108 6.94 -20.14 -20.16
N ASP A 109 7.44 -19.09 -20.83
CA ASP A 109 8.35 -19.24 -21.97
C ASP A 109 9.84 -19.18 -21.59
N ASP A 110 10.15 -18.72 -20.36
CA ASP A 110 11.51 -18.56 -19.85
C ASP A 110 11.66 -18.98 -18.39
N ILE A 111 12.91 -19.26 -17.99
CA ILE A 111 13.21 -19.78 -16.66
C ILE A 111 12.92 -18.79 -15.52
N TYR A 112 13.15 -17.49 -15.74
CA TYR A 112 12.95 -16.49 -14.68
C TYR A 112 11.48 -16.30 -14.38
N SER A 113 10.65 -16.22 -15.43
CA SER A 113 9.19 -16.19 -15.31
C SER A 113 8.63 -17.44 -14.65
N GLU A 114 9.18 -18.64 -14.96
CA GLU A 114 8.74 -19.90 -14.33
C GLU A 114 9.13 -19.95 -12.85
N ILE A 115 10.32 -19.46 -12.50
CA ILE A 115 10.76 -19.34 -11.09
C ILE A 115 9.86 -18.36 -10.34
N GLU A 116 9.65 -17.16 -10.85
CA GLU A 116 8.82 -16.13 -10.17
C GLU A 116 7.38 -16.62 -9.94
N LEU A 117 6.80 -17.26 -10.96
CA LEU A 117 5.46 -17.85 -10.83
C LEU A 117 5.43 -18.96 -9.77
N THR A 118 6.42 -19.86 -9.81
CA THR A 118 6.53 -20.99 -8.88
C THR A 118 6.77 -20.50 -7.45
N ASP A 119 7.65 -19.52 -7.25
CA ASP A 119 7.93 -18.92 -5.94
C ASP A 119 6.69 -18.25 -5.37
N ARG A 120 5.94 -17.54 -6.18
CA ARG A 120 4.69 -16.92 -5.73
C ARG A 120 3.67 -17.94 -5.25
N ILE A 121 3.47 -19.02 -6.02
CA ILE A 121 2.53 -20.09 -5.64
C ILE A 121 3.05 -20.85 -4.41
N TYR A 122 4.38 -21.09 -4.35
CA TYR A 122 5.00 -21.71 -3.18
C TYR A 122 4.76 -20.90 -1.89
N GLU A 123 4.96 -19.59 -1.93
CA GLU A 123 4.68 -18.72 -0.77
C GLU A 123 3.22 -18.80 -0.31
N GLU A 124 2.27 -18.78 -1.25
CA GLU A 124 0.83 -18.87 -0.94
C GLU A 124 0.45 -20.24 -0.36
N VAL A 125 0.97 -21.33 -0.89
CA VAL A 125 0.71 -22.70 -0.42
C VAL A 125 1.43 -22.97 0.91
N ALA A 126 2.70 -22.58 1.02
CA ALA A 126 3.50 -22.72 2.24
C ALA A 126 2.89 -21.98 3.43
N ALA A 127 2.32 -20.79 3.20
CA ALA A 127 1.62 -20.04 4.24
C ALA A 127 0.40 -20.78 4.77
N CYS A 128 -0.28 -21.59 3.94
CA CYS A 128 -1.39 -22.43 4.38
C CYS A 128 -0.90 -23.67 5.14
N GLU A 129 0.13 -24.35 4.63
CA GLU A 129 0.68 -25.58 5.24
C GLU A 129 1.31 -25.31 6.59
N ASN A 130 2.11 -24.25 6.70
CA ASN A 130 2.85 -23.91 7.91
C ASN A 130 2.05 -23.08 8.92
N TYR A 131 0.74 -22.91 8.73
CA TYR A 131 -0.07 -22.02 9.56
C TYR A 131 -0.13 -22.42 11.03
N ASP A 132 -0.23 -23.70 11.36
CA ASP A 132 -0.21 -24.17 12.74
C ASP A 132 1.14 -23.87 13.42
N SER A 133 2.25 -24.07 12.72
CA SER A 133 3.59 -23.69 13.19
C SER A 133 3.72 -22.17 13.39
N TYR A 134 3.11 -21.37 12.52
CA TYR A 134 3.02 -19.92 12.69
C TYR A 134 2.30 -19.54 13.98
N LEU A 135 1.16 -20.18 14.29
CA LEU A 135 0.41 -19.93 15.53
C LEU A 135 1.17 -20.37 16.80
N GLU A 136 1.93 -21.46 16.74
CA GLU A 136 2.81 -21.90 17.83
C GLU A 136 3.96 -20.91 18.05
N ASN A 137 4.52 -20.38 16.97
CA ASN A 137 5.56 -19.36 17.02
C ASN A 137 5.10 -18.07 17.69
N ILE A 138 3.84 -17.65 17.50
CA ILE A 138 3.28 -16.47 18.20
C ILE A 138 3.41 -16.62 19.71
N ASP A 139 3.01 -17.78 20.26
CA ASP A 139 3.07 -18.04 21.70
C ASP A 139 4.51 -18.08 22.22
N SER A 140 5.40 -18.80 21.51
CA SER A 140 6.81 -18.92 21.87
C SER A 140 7.54 -17.57 21.81
N THR A 141 7.27 -16.78 20.77
CA THR A 141 7.86 -15.45 20.57
C THR A 141 7.36 -14.47 21.65
N ALA A 142 6.07 -14.47 21.96
CA ALA A 142 5.51 -13.64 23.02
C ALA A 142 6.18 -13.89 24.36
N ARG A 143 6.39 -15.16 24.74
CA ARG A 143 7.11 -15.54 25.98
C ARG A 143 8.57 -15.09 25.97
N LYS A 144 9.28 -15.23 24.84
CA LYS A 144 10.65 -14.75 24.71
C LYS A 144 10.74 -13.23 24.83
N MET A 145 9.84 -12.50 24.16
CA MET A 145 9.83 -11.03 24.16
C MET A 145 9.51 -10.45 25.54
N THR A 146 8.59 -11.02 26.30
CA THR A 146 8.28 -10.57 27.68
C THR A 146 9.45 -10.76 28.64
N GLY A 147 10.40 -11.66 28.33
CA GLY A 147 11.64 -11.87 29.09
C GLY A 147 12.75 -10.86 28.77
N ILE A 148 12.63 -10.05 27.71
CA ILE A 148 13.62 -9.03 27.32
C ILE A 148 13.38 -7.77 28.16
N SER A 149 14.44 -7.21 28.76
CA SER A 149 14.37 -6.05 29.68
C SER A 149 13.62 -4.85 29.10
N LEU A 150 13.70 -4.64 27.77
CA LEU A 150 13.01 -3.54 27.09
C LEU A 150 11.48 -3.67 27.12
N PHE A 151 10.96 -4.92 27.18
CA PHE A 151 9.52 -5.23 27.17
C PHE A 151 9.03 -5.80 28.49
N ALA A 152 9.88 -5.86 29.52
CA ALA A 152 9.59 -6.53 30.79
C ALA A 152 8.70 -5.71 31.75
N ASP A 153 8.47 -4.42 31.47
CA ASP A 153 7.61 -3.56 32.30
C ASP A 153 6.12 -3.91 32.10
N PRO A 154 5.45 -4.52 33.12
CA PRO A 154 4.04 -4.95 33.02
C PRO A 154 3.06 -3.80 32.80
N ASP A 155 3.43 -2.57 33.14
CA ASP A 155 2.58 -1.40 32.97
C ASP A 155 2.68 -0.79 31.59
N SER A 156 3.72 -1.13 30.83
CA SER A 156 3.93 -0.65 29.48
C SER A 156 2.87 -1.20 28.50
N PHE A 157 2.55 -0.39 27.48
CA PHE A 157 1.72 -0.84 26.37
C PHE A 157 2.31 -2.06 25.65
N SER A 158 3.63 -2.06 25.44
CA SER A 158 4.33 -3.12 24.71
C SER A 158 4.17 -4.47 25.41
N TYR A 159 4.40 -4.54 26.73
CA TYR A 159 4.19 -5.77 27.50
C TYR A 159 2.75 -6.28 27.38
N LYS A 160 1.76 -5.39 27.64
CA LYS A 160 0.33 -5.76 27.59
C LYS A 160 -0.08 -6.26 26.20
N ASN A 161 0.42 -5.61 25.15
CA ASN A 161 0.12 -6.01 23.77
C ASN A 161 0.74 -7.38 23.43
N ILE A 162 2.01 -7.60 23.78
CA ILE A 162 2.70 -8.89 23.57
C ILE A 162 2.00 -10.01 24.34
N ALA A 163 1.63 -9.77 25.59
CA ALA A 163 0.95 -10.76 26.43
C ALA A 163 -0.47 -11.10 25.94
N GLN A 164 -1.17 -10.15 25.33
CA GLN A 164 -2.52 -10.34 24.79
C GLN A 164 -2.53 -11.09 23.45
N THR A 165 -1.52 -10.91 22.61
CA THR A 165 -1.47 -11.44 21.24
C THR A 165 -1.72 -12.95 21.15
N PRO A 166 -1.10 -13.84 21.98
CA PRO A 166 -1.37 -15.27 21.91
C PRO A 166 -2.83 -15.63 22.22
N ALA A 167 -3.47 -14.91 23.14
CA ALA A 167 -4.88 -15.14 23.49
C ALA A 167 -5.81 -14.78 22.32
N ASP A 168 -5.48 -13.69 21.60
CA ASP A 168 -6.25 -13.21 20.46
C ASP A 168 -6.10 -14.11 19.21
N PHE A 169 -5.11 -15.00 19.17
CA PHE A 169 -4.93 -16.02 18.12
C PHE A 169 -5.30 -17.43 18.54
N ALA A 170 -5.52 -17.68 19.83
CA ALA A 170 -5.70 -19.05 20.37
C ALA A 170 -6.85 -19.83 19.71
N TYR A 171 -7.95 -19.16 19.35
CA TYR A 171 -9.12 -19.81 18.75
C TYR A 171 -8.97 -20.18 17.27
N LEU A 172 -7.85 -19.81 16.64
CA LEU A 172 -7.51 -20.18 15.26
C LEU A 172 -6.75 -21.51 15.19
N LYS A 173 -6.22 -22.00 16.30
CA LYS A 173 -5.49 -23.29 16.36
C LYS A 173 -6.34 -24.43 15.81
N GLY A 174 -5.73 -25.28 14.97
CA GLY A 174 -6.40 -26.38 14.30
C GLY A 174 -7.35 -25.97 13.16
N SER A 175 -7.24 -24.74 12.68
CA SER A 175 -7.97 -24.29 11.49
C SER A 175 -7.37 -24.90 10.24
N LYS A 176 -8.18 -25.64 9.45
CA LYS A 176 -7.74 -26.17 8.18
C LYS A 176 -7.76 -25.07 7.11
N LEU A 177 -6.60 -24.74 6.58
CA LEU A 177 -6.46 -23.81 5.49
C LEU A 177 -6.38 -24.58 4.16
N THR A 178 -6.92 -23.98 3.10
CA THR A 178 -6.96 -24.59 1.76
C THR A 178 -6.24 -23.69 0.77
N ALA A 179 -5.23 -24.21 0.11
CA ALA A 179 -4.50 -23.48 -0.91
C ALA A 179 -5.39 -23.24 -2.15
N ALA A 180 -5.54 -21.98 -2.54
CA ALA A 180 -6.27 -21.58 -3.74
C ALA A 180 -5.85 -20.15 -4.15
N PRO A 181 -6.14 -19.70 -5.40
CA PRO A 181 -5.72 -18.39 -5.88
C PRO A 181 -6.07 -17.25 -4.92
N SER A 182 -5.07 -16.46 -4.54
CA SER A 182 -5.18 -15.37 -3.57
C SER A 182 -5.20 -13.99 -4.21
N LYS A 183 -4.50 -13.84 -5.33
CA LYS A 183 -4.21 -12.55 -5.97
C LYS A 183 -5.46 -11.79 -6.39
N GLY A 184 -6.51 -12.49 -6.87
CA GLY A 184 -7.76 -11.85 -7.25
C GLY A 184 -8.48 -11.17 -6.08
N ILE A 185 -8.40 -11.75 -4.86
CA ILE A 185 -9.01 -11.19 -3.66
C ILE A 185 -8.32 -9.89 -3.26
N SER A 186 -6.99 -9.90 -3.28
CA SER A 186 -6.16 -8.72 -3.00
C SER A 186 -6.36 -7.60 -4.01
N MET A 187 -6.39 -7.94 -5.30
CA MET A 187 -6.69 -7.00 -6.39
C MET A 187 -8.06 -6.33 -6.21
N ALA A 188 -9.10 -7.11 -5.89
CA ALA A 188 -10.46 -6.59 -5.74
C ALA A 188 -10.59 -5.57 -4.61
N THR A 189 -9.83 -5.74 -3.51
CA THR A 189 -10.01 -5.00 -2.26
C THR A 189 -8.87 -4.03 -1.92
N GLY A 190 -7.70 -4.16 -2.57
CA GLY A 190 -6.48 -3.40 -2.24
C GLY A 190 -6.24 -2.15 -3.09
N PHE A 191 -7.04 -1.89 -4.12
CA PHE A 191 -6.78 -0.79 -5.05
C PHE A 191 -7.24 0.57 -4.52
N LEU A 192 -6.32 1.32 -3.93
CA LEU A 192 -6.57 2.60 -3.27
C LEU A 192 -7.14 3.69 -4.20
N ALA A 193 -6.83 3.66 -5.50
CA ALA A 193 -7.35 4.65 -6.45
C ALA A 193 -8.88 4.60 -6.57
N THR A 194 -9.51 3.44 -6.30
CA THR A 194 -10.96 3.31 -6.24
C THR A 194 -11.58 4.28 -5.22
N ASP A 195 -10.94 4.46 -4.07
CA ASP A 195 -11.44 5.35 -3.00
C ASP A 195 -11.37 6.81 -3.43
N LEU A 196 -10.31 7.22 -4.13
CA LEU A 196 -10.21 8.56 -4.69
C LEU A 196 -11.29 8.81 -5.75
N ILE A 197 -11.55 7.82 -6.60
CA ILE A 197 -12.61 7.89 -7.62
C ILE A 197 -13.98 7.95 -6.97
N ALA A 198 -14.22 7.18 -5.90
CA ALA A 198 -15.45 7.24 -5.12
C ALA A 198 -15.68 8.62 -4.51
N MET A 199 -14.65 9.23 -3.93
CA MET A 199 -14.71 10.60 -3.41
C MET A 199 -15.10 11.60 -4.51
N LEU A 200 -14.56 11.46 -5.73
CA LEU A 200 -14.91 12.30 -6.88
C LEU A 200 -16.36 12.09 -7.33
N MET A 201 -16.86 10.84 -7.32
CA MET A 201 -18.26 10.54 -7.63
C MET A 201 -19.21 11.19 -6.60
N ILE A 202 -18.93 10.98 -5.30
CA ILE A 202 -19.71 11.57 -4.20
C ILE A 202 -19.67 13.11 -4.30
N MET A 203 -18.49 13.67 -4.53
CA MET A 203 -18.33 15.12 -4.67
C MET A 203 -19.15 15.70 -5.83
N THR A 204 -19.21 15.02 -6.97
CA THR A 204 -20.04 15.43 -8.12
C THR A 204 -21.49 15.57 -7.73
N VAL A 205 -22.03 14.63 -6.95
CA VAL A 205 -23.41 14.69 -6.43
C VAL A 205 -23.57 15.85 -5.46
N VAL A 206 -22.69 15.96 -4.45
CA VAL A 206 -22.77 17.03 -3.43
C VAL A 206 -22.69 18.41 -4.07
N MET A 207 -21.80 18.62 -5.04
CA MET A 207 -21.69 19.87 -5.78
C MET A 207 -22.96 20.19 -6.56
N THR A 208 -23.60 19.18 -7.13
CA THR A 208 -24.85 19.34 -7.89
C THR A 208 -26.02 19.75 -7.00
N ILE A 209 -26.15 19.18 -5.80
CA ILE A 209 -27.31 19.41 -4.91
C ILE A 209 -27.12 20.59 -3.95
N VAL A 210 -25.87 21.06 -3.72
CA VAL A 210 -25.60 22.16 -2.78
C VAL A 210 -25.00 23.37 -3.48
N THR A 211 -23.83 23.23 -4.11
CA THR A 211 -23.10 24.37 -4.67
C THR A 211 -23.88 25.05 -5.80
N ARG A 212 -24.41 24.25 -6.72
CA ARG A 212 -25.18 24.76 -7.84
C ARG A 212 -26.45 25.50 -7.39
N GLU A 213 -27.12 25.00 -6.34
CA GLU A 213 -28.30 25.71 -5.78
C GLU A 213 -27.91 27.01 -5.08
N LYS A 214 -26.71 27.07 -4.47
CA LYS A 214 -26.17 28.33 -3.92
C LYS A 214 -25.87 29.34 -5.01
N GLU A 215 -25.23 28.90 -6.10
CA GLU A 215 -24.87 29.75 -7.24
C GLU A 215 -26.10 30.31 -7.98
N LEU A 216 -27.19 29.54 -8.01
CA LEU A 216 -28.45 29.93 -8.63
C LEU A 216 -29.42 30.63 -7.65
N ASP A 217 -28.99 30.96 -6.42
CA ASP A 217 -29.84 31.56 -5.33
C ASP A 217 -31.10 30.74 -4.98
N GLN A 218 -31.21 29.50 -5.44
CA GLN A 218 -32.36 28.62 -5.18
C GLN A 218 -32.50 28.24 -3.70
N ILE A 219 -31.39 28.20 -2.96
CA ILE A 219 -31.42 27.96 -1.51
C ILE A 219 -32.17 29.05 -0.77
N THR A 220 -32.07 30.32 -1.19
CA THR A 220 -32.81 31.44 -0.62
C THR A 220 -34.30 31.23 -0.74
N LEU A 221 -34.75 30.85 -1.94
CA LEU A 221 -36.15 30.56 -2.22
C LEU A 221 -36.65 29.33 -1.43
N SER A 222 -35.88 28.25 -1.41
CA SER A 222 -36.24 27.03 -0.67
C SER A 222 -36.42 27.29 0.83
N ARG A 223 -35.61 28.17 1.43
CA ARG A 223 -35.65 28.52 2.87
C ARG A 223 -36.84 29.33 3.30
N THR A 224 -37.58 29.96 2.39
CA THR A 224 -38.84 30.64 2.71
C THR A 224 -39.96 29.64 2.96
N THR A 225 -39.80 28.39 2.52
CA THR A 225 -40.80 27.34 2.74
C THR A 225 -40.64 26.69 4.11
N TYR A 226 -41.72 26.17 4.69
CA TYR A 226 -41.76 25.52 6.00
C TYR A 226 -40.78 24.34 6.13
N LYS A 227 -40.55 23.56 5.04
CA LYS A 227 -39.66 22.41 5.01
C LYS A 227 -38.26 22.72 4.42
N GLY A 228 -37.97 23.97 4.11
CA GLY A 228 -36.75 24.37 3.39
C GLY A 228 -35.49 24.55 4.23
N ARG A 229 -35.58 24.37 5.56
CA ARG A 229 -34.43 24.52 6.48
C ARG A 229 -33.90 23.16 6.93
N MET A 230 -34.18 22.75 8.16
CA MET A 230 -33.68 21.51 8.73
C MET A 230 -34.13 20.26 7.95
N PRO A 231 -35.41 20.08 7.57
CA PRO A 231 -35.84 18.92 6.79
C PRO A 231 -35.13 18.80 5.44
N LEU A 232 -34.89 19.93 4.75
CA LEU A 232 -34.12 19.92 3.49
C LEU A 232 -32.66 19.55 3.72
N GLY A 233 -32.02 20.05 4.80
CA GLY A 233 -30.66 19.69 5.17
C GLY A 233 -30.50 18.19 5.44
N ILE A 234 -31.45 17.61 6.18
CA ILE A 234 -31.50 16.16 6.44
C ILE A 234 -31.70 15.39 5.13
N THR A 235 -32.59 15.82 4.27
CA THR A 235 -32.81 15.19 2.97
C THR A 235 -31.55 15.18 2.11
N LYS A 236 -30.83 16.31 2.08
CA LYS A 236 -29.58 16.42 1.29
C LYS A 236 -28.47 15.50 1.78
N ILE A 237 -28.28 15.37 3.10
CA ILE A 237 -27.28 14.44 3.62
C ILE A 237 -27.63 12.98 3.32
N PHE A 238 -28.92 12.60 3.42
CA PHE A 238 -29.33 11.26 2.99
C PHE A 238 -29.16 11.04 1.49
N THR A 239 -29.29 12.07 0.66
CA THR A 239 -28.95 11.99 -0.77
C THR A 239 -27.44 11.79 -0.98
N CYS A 240 -26.59 12.40 -0.14
CA CYS A 240 -25.14 12.15 -0.16
C CYS A 240 -24.81 10.71 0.25
N PHE A 241 -25.51 10.13 1.24
CA PHE A 241 -25.33 8.70 1.59
C PHE A 241 -25.82 7.78 0.48
N ALA A 242 -26.91 8.12 -0.20
CA ALA A 242 -27.32 7.37 -1.39
C ALA A 242 -26.25 7.44 -2.50
N ALA A 243 -25.56 8.57 -2.64
CA ALA A 243 -24.43 8.67 -3.57
C ALA A 243 -23.25 7.79 -3.16
N ALA A 244 -22.97 7.67 -1.85
CA ALA A 244 -21.95 6.76 -1.32
C ALA A 244 -22.28 5.30 -1.66
N ILE A 245 -23.52 4.87 -1.42
CA ILE A 245 -24.00 3.51 -1.77
C ILE A 245 -23.86 3.23 -3.27
N VAL A 246 -24.32 4.16 -4.11
CA VAL A 246 -24.25 3.99 -5.57
C VAL A 246 -22.80 3.94 -6.06
N ALA A 247 -21.95 4.82 -5.55
CA ALA A 247 -20.52 4.83 -5.91
C ALA A 247 -19.84 3.52 -5.52
N GLU A 248 -20.08 3.04 -4.30
CA GLU A 248 -19.52 1.78 -3.81
C GLU A 248 -19.97 0.59 -4.67
N MET A 249 -21.27 0.42 -4.87
CA MET A 249 -21.82 -0.69 -5.66
C MET A 249 -21.28 -0.72 -7.09
N LEU A 250 -21.17 0.45 -7.72
CA LEU A 250 -20.66 0.54 -9.09
C LEU A 250 -19.17 0.24 -9.16
N LEU A 251 -18.36 0.87 -8.30
CA LEU A 251 -16.90 0.74 -8.34
C LEU A 251 -16.45 -0.64 -7.90
N TYR A 252 -16.93 -1.13 -6.75
CA TYR A 252 -16.56 -2.48 -6.30
C TYR A 252 -17.20 -3.57 -7.15
N GLY A 253 -18.38 -3.33 -7.74
CA GLY A 253 -18.93 -4.23 -8.77
C GLY A 253 -17.97 -4.44 -9.94
N VAL A 254 -17.34 -3.36 -10.43
CA VAL A 254 -16.31 -3.44 -11.46
C VAL A 254 -15.04 -4.10 -10.92
N ASN A 255 -14.58 -3.71 -9.72
CA ASN A 255 -13.37 -4.31 -9.14
C ASN A 255 -13.50 -5.83 -8.99
N PHE A 256 -14.60 -6.31 -8.40
CA PHE A 256 -14.84 -7.75 -8.27
C PHE A 256 -14.96 -8.45 -9.63
N ALA A 257 -15.64 -7.84 -10.60
CA ALA A 257 -15.77 -8.43 -11.93
C ALA A 257 -14.41 -8.53 -12.64
N VAL A 258 -13.63 -7.46 -12.66
CA VAL A 258 -12.30 -7.44 -13.29
C VAL A 258 -11.37 -8.42 -12.59
N SER A 259 -11.30 -8.41 -11.27
CA SER A 259 -10.41 -9.28 -10.49
C SER A 259 -10.78 -10.77 -10.65
N TYR A 260 -12.09 -11.08 -10.70
CA TYR A 260 -12.55 -12.45 -10.95
C TYR A 260 -12.17 -12.94 -12.35
N ILE A 261 -12.34 -12.10 -13.36
CA ILE A 261 -11.97 -12.44 -14.75
C ILE A 261 -10.45 -12.60 -14.85
N THR A 262 -9.68 -11.75 -14.21
CA THR A 262 -8.20 -11.72 -14.30
C THR A 262 -7.56 -12.87 -13.54
N TYR A 263 -7.85 -13.07 -12.26
CA TYR A 263 -7.16 -14.05 -11.40
C TYR A 263 -8.08 -15.13 -10.82
N GLY A 264 -9.41 -14.91 -10.78
CA GLY A 264 -10.33 -15.74 -10.01
C GLY A 264 -10.25 -15.49 -8.51
N PHE A 265 -11.13 -16.13 -7.74
CA PHE A 265 -11.16 -16.02 -6.27
C PHE A 265 -10.93 -17.35 -5.56
N GLY A 266 -10.92 -18.47 -6.30
CA GLY A 266 -10.92 -19.80 -5.73
C GLY A 266 -12.18 -20.08 -4.91
N ASP A 267 -12.08 -20.99 -3.92
CA ASP A 267 -13.19 -21.30 -3.01
C ASP A 267 -13.43 -20.15 -2.02
N LEU A 268 -14.61 -19.55 -2.09
CA LEU A 268 -15.01 -18.44 -1.19
C LEU A 268 -15.43 -18.93 0.21
N SER A 269 -15.62 -20.23 0.41
CA SER A 269 -15.96 -20.81 1.72
C SER A 269 -14.74 -21.03 2.60
N ARG A 270 -13.52 -21.01 2.02
CA ARG A 270 -12.26 -21.14 2.74
C ARG A 270 -12.06 -20.01 3.75
N GLN A 271 -11.28 -20.28 4.80
CA GLN A 271 -10.94 -19.28 5.78
C GLN A 271 -10.08 -18.17 5.17
N ILE A 272 -10.23 -16.93 5.66
CA ILE A 272 -9.52 -15.77 5.12
C ILE A 272 -8.00 -15.91 5.24
N GLN A 273 -7.48 -16.61 6.26
CA GLN A 273 -6.06 -16.89 6.45
C GLN A 273 -5.45 -17.75 5.34
N SER A 274 -6.28 -18.44 4.55
CA SER A 274 -5.84 -19.15 3.33
C SER A 274 -5.41 -18.20 2.21
N VAL A 275 -5.71 -16.92 2.32
CA VAL A 275 -5.24 -15.87 1.42
C VAL A 275 -3.96 -15.30 1.99
N TYR A 276 -2.86 -15.40 1.25
CA TYR A 276 -1.51 -15.08 1.70
C TYR A 276 -1.40 -13.75 2.47
N GLU A 277 -1.99 -12.69 1.94
CA GLU A 277 -1.92 -11.36 2.55
C GLU A 277 -2.74 -11.23 3.85
N PHE A 278 -3.64 -12.18 4.14
CA PHE A 278 -4.47 -12.21 5.35
C PHE A 278 -4.02 -13.28 6.35
N ASN A 279 -2.86 -13.91 6.13
CA ASN A 279 -2.32 -14.93 7.02
C ASN A 279 -2.12 -14.39 8.46
N GLY A 280 -1.75 -13.11 8.59
CA GLY A 280 -1.63 -12.40 9.88
C GLY A 280 -2.95 -11.94 10.51
N SER A 281 -4.11 -12.25 9.92
CA SER A 281 -5.42 -11.87 10.46
C SER A 281 -5.83 -12.78 11.60
N ASN A 282 -6.35 -12.19 12.68
CA ASN A 282 -6.93 -12.96 13.78
C ASN A 282 -8.43 -13.25 13.62
N LEU A 283 -9.05 -12.96 12.47
CA LEU A 283 -10.49 -13.10 12.26
C LEU A 283 -10.85 -14.49 11.73
N LYS A 284 -11.62 -15.27 12.47
CA LYS A 284 -12.12 -16.58 12.02
C LYS A 284 -13.35 -16.41 11.11
N ILE A 285 -13.12 -15.97 9.88
CA ILE A 285 -14.18 -15.72 8.88
C ILE A 285 -13.81 -16.35 7.54
N SER A 286 -14.81 -16.64 6.71
CA SER A 286 -14.59 -17.07 5.34
C SER A 286 -14.29 -15.88 4.41
N VAL A 287 -13.72 -16.15 3.23
CA VAL A 287 -13.49 -15.14 2.19
C VAL A 287 -14.80 -14.43 1.81
N LEU A 288 -15.92 -15.17 1.71
CA LEU A 288 -17.22 -14.57 1.43
C LEU A 288 -17.68 -13.63 2.54
N GLN A 289 -17.49 -14.02 3.80
CA GLN A 289 -17.80 -13.15 4.96
C GLN A 289 -16.90 -11.92 4.99
N TYR A 290 -15.62 -12.08 4.63
CA TYR A 290 -14.71 -10.95 4.47
C TYR A 290 -15.22 -9.96 3.41
N PHE A 291 -15.64 -10.41 2.23
CA PHE A 291 -16.20 -9.50 1.22
C PHE A 291 -17.39 -8.72 1.74
N ALA A 292 -18.30 -9.37 2.45
CA ALA A 292 -19.47 -8.70 3.04
C ALA A 292 -19.07 -7.66 4.10
N LEU A 293 -18.13 -8.00 5.00
CA LEU A 293 -17.62 -7.09 6.03
C LEU A 293 -16.81 -5.94 5.44
N PHE A 294 -16.00 -6.24 4.41
CA PHE A 294 -15.23 -5.24 3.69
C PHE A 294 -16.13 -4.19 3.05
N LEU A 295 -17.16 -4.62 2.32
CA LEU A 295 -18.15 -3.71 1.72
C LEU A 295 -18.88 -2.90 2.81
N ALA A 296 -19.29 -3.53 3.90
CA ALA A 296 -19.94 -2.81 5.00
C ALA A 296 -19.02 -1.75 5.62
N ALA A 297 -17.73 -2.05 5.80
CA ALA A 297 -16.73 -1.10 6.29
C ALA A 297 -16.49 0.03 5.27
N LYS A 298 -16.37 -0.30 3.98
CA LYS A 298 -16.24 0.70 2.90
C LYS A 298 -17.42 1.64 2.83
N LEU A 299 -18.64 1.11 2.95
CA LEU A 299 -19.85 1.93 2.99
C LEU A 299 -19.82 2.93 4.15
N ALA A 300 -19.41 2.48 5.34
CA ALA A 300 -19.27 3.38 6.49
C ALA A 300 -18.26 4.49 6.20
N VAL A 301 -17.10 4.15 5.62
CA VAL A 301 -16.08 5.12 5.20
C VAL A 301 -16.63 6.13 4.18
N TYR A 302 -17.29 5.63 3.14
CA TYR A 302 -17.86 6.51 2.10
C TYR A 302 -18.97 7.42 2.63
N CYS A 303 -19.74 6.96 3.61
CA CYS A 303 -20.68 7.81 4.32
C CYS A 303 -19.97 8.90 5.15
N VAL A 304 -18.84 8.61 5.81
CA VAL A 304 -18.02 9.62 6.50
C VAL A 304 -17.48 10.64 5.49
N PHE A 305 -16.94 10.19 4.35
CA PHE A 305 -16.46 11.08 3.28
C PHE A 305 -17.60 11.95 2.74
N ALA A 306 -18.76 11.36 2.49
CA ALA A 306 -19.94 12.10 2.03
C ALA A 306 -20.38 13.19 3.02
N ALA A 307 -20.40 12.87 4.32
CA ALA A 307 -20.72 13.82 5.37
C ALA A 307 -19.68 14.95 5.47
N MET A 308 -18.39 14.62 5.34
CA MET A 308 -17.30 15.59 5.33
C MET A 308 -17.39 16.53 4.12
N ILE A 309 -17.54 15.97 2.91
CA ILE A 309 -17.68 16.76 1.68
C ILE A 309 -18.92 17.66 1.76
N TYR A 310 -20.04 17.13 2.29
CA TYR A 310 -21.26 17.90 2.48
C TYR A 310 -21.05 19.06 3.48
N LEU A 311 -20.38 18.82 4.62
CA LEU A 311 -20.07 19.86 5.60
C LEU A 311 -19.23 20.98 4.98
N VAL A 312 -18.13 20.63 4.31
CA VAL A 312 -17.24 21.59 3.64
C VAL A 312 -18.02 22.41 2.60
N THR A 313 -18.89 21.74 1.84
CA THR A 313 -19.69 22.39 0.81
C THR A 313 -20.75 23.33 1.41
N VAL A 314 -21.35 22.95 2.54
CA VAL A 314 -22.30 23.81 3.26
C VAL A 314 -21.62 25.07 3.77
N VAL A 315 -20.42 24.96 4.35
CA VAL A 315 -19.65 26.11 4.88
C VAL A 315 -19.12 27.00 3.75
N SER A 316 -18.76 26.43 2.63
CA SER A 316 -18.11 27.14 1.51
C SER A 316 -19.14 27.83 0.61
N ASN A 317 -18.76 29.00 0.07
CA ASN A 317 -19.62 29.78 -0.83
C ASN A 317 -19.32 29.55 -2.32
N THR A 318 -18.20 28.93 -2.66
CA THR A 318 -17.77 28.70 -4.06
C THR A 318 -17.14 27.33 -4.21
N ALA A 319 -17.27 26.72 -5.40
CA ALA A 319 -16.69 25.44 -5.72
C ALA A 319 -15.16 25.39 -5.46
N VAL A 320 -14.45 26.45 -5.85
CA VAL A 320 -12.98 26.54 -5.68
C VAL A 320 -12.56 26.43 -4.21
N LYS A 321 -13.34 26.99 -3.29
CA LYS A 321 -13.07 26.87 -1.84
C LYS A 321 -13.30 25.46 -1.33
N VAL A 322 -14.31 24.76 -1.85
CA VAL A 322 -14.57 23.35 -1.49
C VAL A 322 -13.38 22.50 -1.87
N TYR A 323 -12.93 22.57 -3.13
CA TYR A 323 -11.76 21.84 -3.59
C TYR A 323 -10.50 22.16 -2.78
N GLY A 324 -10.24 23.46 -2.56
CA GLY A 324 -9.07 23.90 -1.79
C GLY A 324 -9.05 23.37 -0.35
N ILE A 325 -10.18 23.43 0.35
CA ILE A 325 -10.29 22.91 1.73
C ILE A 325 -10.10 21.39 1.75
N LEU A 326 -10.74 20.66 0.84
CA LEU A 326 -10.60 19.20 0.79
C LEU A 326 -9.16 18.76 0.50
N ILE A 327 -8.49 19.39 -0.47
CA ILE A 327 -7.08 19.10 -0.79
C ILE A 327 -6.17 19.38 0.42
N ILE A 328 -6.34 20.52 1.10
CA ILE A 328 -5.58 20.87 2.29
C ILE A 328 -5.83 19.86 3.42
N THR A 329 -7.08 19.44 3.62
CA THR A 329 -7.43 18.44 4.64
C THR A 329 -6.75 17.10 4.33
N ILE A 330 -6.87 16.59 3.10
CA ILE A 330 -6.24 15.33 2.69
C ILE A 330 -4.72 15.42 2.83
N ALA A 331 -4.10 16.53 2.42
CA ALA A 331 -2.66 16.72 2.55
C ALA A 331 -2.20 16.74 4.01
N ALA A 332 -2.94 17.44 4.89
CA ALA A 332 -2.63 17.47 6.32
C ALA A 332 -2.74 16.07 6.96
N GLU A 333 -3.78 15.33 6.61
CA GLU A 333 -3.96 13.96 7.10
C GLU A 333 -2.92 12.99 6.53
N ALA A 334 -2.46 13.19 5.29
CA ALA A 334 -1.37 12.42 4.72
C ALA A 334 -0.07 12.64 5.52
N VAL A 335 0.25 13.88 5.86
CA VAL A 335 1.41 14.17 6.72
C VAL A 335 1.29 13.44 8.06
N LEU A 336 0.14 13.50 8.73
CA LEU A 336 -0.07 12.78 10.00
C LEU A 336 0.08 11.26 9.83
N TYR A 337 -0.45 10.70 8.75
CA TYR A 337 -0.39 9.25 8.49
C TYR A 337 1.04 8.75 8.31
N TYR A 338 1.88 9.49 7.56
CA TYR A 338 3.25 9.06 7.26
C TYR A 338 4.27 9.43 8.35
N THR A 339 4.02 10.50 9.14
CA THR A 339 4.98 10.95 10.15
C THR A 339 4.81 10.32 11.53
N ILE A 340 3.60 9.86 11.88
CA ILE A 340 3.33 9.31 13.23
C ILE A 340 3.70 7.81 13.25
N PRO A 341 4.62 7.37 14.13
CA PRO A 341 4.90 5.95 14.34
C PRO A 341 3.71 5.21 14.95
N SER A 342 3.50 3.94 14.56
CA SER A 342 2.39 3.12 15.05
C SER A 342 2.45 2.82 16.56
N THR A 343 3.64 2.90 17.16
CA THR A 343 3.87 2.68 18.60
C THR A 343 3.66 3.93 19.46
N SER A 344 3.50 5.10 18.85
CA SER A 344 3.35 6.37 19.55
C SER A 344 2.00 6.48 20.27
N TYR A 345 1.95 7.27 21.36
CA TYR A 345 0.68 7.70 21.99
C TYR A 345 -0.23 8.50 21.04
N LEU A 346 0.34 9.09 20.00
CA LEU A 346 -0.42 9.81 18.96
C LEU A 346 -0.94 8.89 17.86
N CYS A 347 -0.73 7.58 17.96
CA CYS A 347 -1.19 6.62 16.94
C CYS A 347 -2.69 6.72 16.59
N PRO A 348 -3.63 7.10 17.50
CA PRO A 348 -5.01 7.32 17.10
C PRO A 348 -5.17 8.37 15.98
N LEU A 349 -4.32 9.40 15.92
CA LEU A 349 -4.36 10.41 14.84
C LEU A 349 -3.92 9.83 13.48
N LYS A 350 -3.06 8.81 13.48
CA LYS A 350 -2.67 8.08 12.27
C LYS A 350 -3.82 7.21 11.77
N TYR A 351 -4.51 6.51 12.66
CA TYR A 351 -5.50 5.49 12.30
C TYR A 351 -6.93 6.01 12.22
N ILE A 352 -7.25 7.14 12.87
CA ILE A 352 -8.50 7.89 12.68
C ILE A 352 -8.26 8.98 11.64
N ASN A 353 -8.07 8.56 10.39
CA ASN A 353 -7.55 9.39 9.31
C ASN A 353 -8.15 8.93 7.98
N ILE A 354 -8.32 9.84 7.02
CA ILE A 354 -8.89 9.54 5.69
C ILE A 354 -8.09 8.46 4.96
N LEU A 355 -6.75 8.49 5.03
CA LEU A 355 -5.90 7.49 4.37
C LEU A 355 -6.03 6.12 5.02
N ALA A 356 -6.04 6.06 6.35
CA ALA A 356 -6.25 4.80 7.08
C ALA A 356 -7.64 4.22 6.78
N TYR A 357 -8.67 5.06 6.69
CA TYR A 357 -10.02 4.64 6.32
C TYR A 357 -10.10 4.18 4.85
N ALA A 358 -9.37 4.82 3.94
CA ALA A 358 -9.27 4.37 2.56
C ALA A 358 -8.59 3.00 2.47
N ASN A 359 -7.59 2.71 3.30
CA ASN A 359 -6.91 1.41 3.33
C ASN A 359 -7.66 0.37 4.19
N THR A 360 -8.94 0.16 3.89
CA THR A 360 -9.83 -0.75 4.65
C THR A 360 -9.38 -2.21 4.57
N LYS A 361 -8.62 -2.63 3.53
CA LYS A 361 -8.06 -3.98 3.42
C LYS A 361 -7.17 -4.31 4.62
N ASP A 362 -6.28 -3.41 5.02
CA ASP A 362 -5.34 -3.63 6.12
C ASP A 362 -6.04 -3.79 7.49
N LEU A 363 -7.27 -3.25 7.63
CA LEU A 363 -8.10 -3.46 8.80
C LEU A 363 -8.40 -4.94 9.06
N PHE A 364 -8.49 -5.74 8.00
CA PHE A 364 -8.80 -7.17 8.04
C PHE A 364 -7.57 -8.05 7.84
N ALA A 365 -6.55 -7.57 7.14
CA ALA A 365 -5.38 -8.33 6.75
C ALA A 365 -4.39 -8.52 7.91
N SER A 366 -4.27 -7.55 8.81
CA SER A 366 -3.28 -7.56 9.87
C SER A 366 -3.90 -7.40 11.25
N TYR A 367 -3.37 -8.14 12.21
CA TYR A 367 -3.69 -7.94 13.62
C TYR A 367 -2.92 -6.72 14.14
N LEU A 368 -3.66 -5.71 14.61
CA LEU A 368 -3.10 -4.47 15.12
C LEU A 368 -3.87 -3.99 16.35
N ASN A 369 -3.14 -3.73 17.44
CA ASN A 369 -3.66 -3.05 18.61
C ASN A 369 -3.09 -1.65 18.72
N LEU A 370 -3.95 -0.67 18.96
CA LEU A 370 -3.58 0.72 19.15
C LEU A 370 -3.33 1.02 20.62
N ASN A 371 -2.34 1.86 20.87
CA ASN A 371 -2.07 2.37 22.21
C ASN A 371 -3.08 3.45 22.59
N ILE A 372 -4.09 3.08 23.37
CA ILE A 372 -5.07 4.03 23.89
C ILE A 372 -4.89 4.13 25.41
N PHE A 373 -4.29 5.23 25.87
CA PHE A 373 -3.97 5.48 27.28
C PHE A 373 -3.19 4.32 27.95
N GLY A 374 -2.20 3.74 27.24
CA GLY A 374 -1.38 2.66 27.74
C GLY A 374 -2.02 1.28 27.73
N LYS A 375 -3.21 1.13 27.10
CA LYS A 375 -3.90 -0.16 26.93
C LYS A 375 -3.94 -0.54 25.46
N PRO A 376 -3.72 -1.82 25.10
CA PRO A 376 -3.90 -2.33 23.77
C PRO A 376 -5.41 -2.42 23.46
N VAL A 377 -5.86 -1.70 22.45
CA VAL A 377 -7.24 -1.74 21.96
C VAL A 377 -7.21 -2.15 20.49
N ASN A 378 -7.99 -3.17 20.15
CA ASN A 378 -8.03 -3.68 18.78
C ASN A 378 -8.40 -2.57 17.78
N TYR A 379 -7.64 -2.45 16.69
CA TYR A 379 -7.82 -1.42 15.68
C TYR A 379 -9.21 -1.46 15.04
N MET A 380 -9.78 -2.64 14.82
CA MET A 380 -11.14 -2.77 14.28
C MET A 380 -12.20 -2.11 15.18
N ALA A 381 -12.08 -2.27 16.50
CA ALA A 381 -12.99 -1.62 17.45
C ALA A 381 -12.87 -0.09 17.41
N VAL A 382 -11.63 0.40 17.32
CA VAL A 382 -11.36 1.86 17.18
C VAL A 382 -11.89 2.39 15.86
N PHE A 383 -11.69 1.66 14.77
CA PHE A 383 -12.19 2.03 13.45
C PHE A 383 -13.72 2.16 13.44
N VAL A 384 -14.44 1.13 13.91
CA VAL A 384 -15.91 1.14 13.93
C VAL A 384 -16.41 2.25 14.86
N GLY A 385 -15.85 2.36 16.06
CA GLY A 385 -16.24 3.39 17.02
C GLY A 385 -16.01 4.81 16.50
N SER A 386 -14.84 5.08 15.95
CA SER A 386 -14.49 6.40 15.41
C SER A 386 -15.28 6.74 14.14
N ALA A 387 -15.52 5.78 13.25
CA ALA A 387 -16.34 6.00 12.05
C ALA A 387 -17.78 6.37 12.41
N ILE A 388 -18.40 5.70 13.39
CA ILE A 388 -19.75 6.03 13.87
C ILE A 388 -19.77 7.44 14.48
N VAL A 389 -18.82 7.74 15.36
CA VAL A 389 -18.73 9.05 16.03
C VAL A 389 -18.53 10.17 15.01
N LEU A 390 -17.59 10.00 14.07
CA LEU A 390 -17.34 10.99 13.02
C LEU A 390 -18.56 11.17 12.12
N LEU A 391 -19.21 10.08 11.70
CA LEU A 391 -20.41 10.13 10.88
C LEU A 391 -21.52 10.94 11.57
N LEU A 392 -21.76 10.70 12.85
CA LEU A 392 -22.78 11.42 13.63
C LEU A 392 -22.40 12.89 13.80
N ILE A 393 -21.17 13.19 14.22
CA ILE A 393 -20.72 14.58 14.44
C ILE A 393 -20.79 15.38 13.13
N LEU A 394 -20.21 14.86 12.04
CA LEU A 394 -20.20 15.55 10.75
C LEU A 394 -21.61 15.74 10.20
N SER A 395 -22.50 14.74 10.34
CA SER A 395 -23.88 14.81 9.88
C SER A 395 -24.69 15.83 10.66
N ILE A 396 -24.65 15.79 11.98
CA ILE A 396 -25.37 16.73 12.84
C ILE A 396 -24.87 18.16 12.60
N LEU A 397 -23.55 18.35 12.60
CA LEU A 397 -22.94 19.67 12.42
C LEU A 397 -23.31 20.26 11.05
N SER A 398 -23.25 19.47 9.99
CA SER A 398 -23.57 19.92 8.63
C SER A 398 -25.04 20.33 8.49
N VAL A 399 -25.98 19.55 9.08
CA VAL A 399 -27.43 19.89 9.08
C VAL A 399 -27.73 21.13 9.92
N LEU A 400 -27.10 21.27 11.09
CA LEU A 400 -27.25 22.43 11.95
C LEU A 400 -26.74 23.70 11.27
N ILE A 401 -25.56 23.66 10.67
CA ILE A 401 -24.99 24.80 9.93
C ILE A 401 -25.90 25.13 8.74
N PHE A 402 -26.31 24.13 7.95
CA PHE A 402 -27.22 24.32 6.83
C PHE A 402 -28.52 24.99 7.28
N SER A 403 -29.12 24.58 8.39
CA SER A 403 -30.39 25.12 8.88
C SER A 403 -30.28 26.55 9.41
N LYS A 404 -29.16 26.89 10.07
CA LYS A 404 -28.94 28.21 10.72
C LYS A 404 -28.26 29.23 9.81
N GLN A 405 -27.64 28.79 8.71
CA GLN A 405 -26.89 29.67 7.81
C GLN A 405 -27.79 30.77 7.26
N ARG A 406 -27.51 32.02 7.61
CA ARG A 406 -28.19 33.18 7.03
C ARG A 406 -27.67 33.34 5.60
N VAL A 407 -28.59 33.57 4.65
CA VAL A 407 -28.21 33.96 3.30
C VAL A 407 -27.74 35.42 3.36
N ILE A 408 -26.48 35.59 3.69
CA ILE A 408 -25.82 36.87 3.51
C ILE A 408 -25.44 36.88 2.02
N LYS A 409 -26.06 37.83 1.26
CA LYS A 409 -25.53 38.16 -0.07
C LYS A 409 -24.03 38.31 0.10
N SER A 410 -23.28 37.38 -0.47
CA SER A 410 -21.84 37.43 -0.44
C SER A 410 -21.43 38.75 -1.10
N ARG A 411 -21.24 39.76 -0.29
CA ARG A 411 -20.41 40.88 -0.67
C ARG A 411 -19.04 40.23 -0.87
N THR A 412 -18.75 39.88 -2.12
CA THR A 412 -17.43 39.36 -2.50
C THR A 412 -16.41 40.37 -1.99
N ARG A 413 -15.94 40.17 -0.74
CA ARG A 413 -14.65 40.71 -0.37
C ARG A 413 -13.71 40.04 -1.36
N LYS A 414 -13.47 40.74 -2.47
CA LYS A 414 -12.35 40.45 -3.34
C LYS A 414 -11.16 40.50 -2.39
N PHE A 415 -10.70 39.34 -1.98
CA PHE A 415 -9.39 39.21 -1.37
C PHE A 415 -8.46 39.65 -2.49
N SER A 416 -8.19 40.94 -2.54
CA SER A 416 -7.18 41.52 -3.36
C SER A 416 -5.88 41.08 -2.70
N LEU A 417 -5.40 39.89 -3.03
CA LEU A 417 -3.97 39.66 -3.03
C LEU A 417 -3.43 40.85 -3.78
N ALA A 418 -2.61 41.66 -3.08
CA ALA A 418 -2.05 42.90 -3.55
C ALA A 418 -1.78 42.76 -5.04
N LYS A 419 -2.22 43.75 -5.83
CA LYS A 419 -2.04 43.79 -7.27
C LYS A 419 -0.55 43.64 -7.57
N PHE A 420 -0.07 42.40 -7.60
CA PHE A 420 1.21 42.07 -8.18
C PHE A 420 1.01 42.20 -9.68
N SER A 421 1.02 43.41 -10.14
CA SER A 421 1.06 43.73 -11.58
C SER A 421 2.48 43.51 -12.04
N ILE A 422 2.79 42.26 -12.40
CA ILE A 422 4.09 41.90 -13.01
C ILE A 422 4.25 42.59 -14.35
N PHE A 423 3.16 43.02 -14.98
CA PHE A 423 3.18 43.76 -16.27
C PHE A 423 2.49 45.09 -16.13
N LYS A 424 3.26 46.15 -16.00
CA LYS A 424 2.85 47.57 -16.12
C LYS A 424 2.73 48.04 -17.58
N GLY A 425 2.32 47.20 -18.51
CA GLY A 425 2.20 47.56 -19.90
C GLY A 425 0.87 47.06 -20.49
N ARG A 426 0.19 47.92 -21.25
CA ARG A 426 -0.90 47.49 -22.14
C ARG A 426 -0.27 46.73 -23.31
N THR A 427 -0.15 45.40 -23.16
CA THR A 427 0.25 44.57 -24.29
C THR A 427 -0.94 44.36 -25.20
N THR A 428 -0.82 44.76 -26.44
CA THR A 428 -1.78 44.52 -27.52
C THR A 428 -1.72 43.09 -28.05
N ASN A 429 -0.84 42.27 -27.51
CA ASN A 429 -0.67 40.88 -27.95
C ASN A 429 -1.74 39.99 -27.31
N LEU A 430 -2.65 39.49 -28.15
CA LEU A 430 -3.79 38.66 -27.76
C LEU A 430 -3.35 37.37 -26.99
N PHE A 431 -2.27 36.75 -27.44
CA PHE A 431 -1.73 35.53 -26.81
C PHE A 431 -1.27 35.78 -25.36
N LEU A 432 -0.51 36.85 -25.13
CA LEU A 432 -0.07 37.20 -23.77
C LEU A 432 -1.23 37.56 -22.86
N GLN A 433 -2.31 38.14 -23.41
CA GLN A 433 -3.51 38.47 -22.65
C GLN A 433 -4.32 37.22 -22.26
N GLU A 434 -4.40 36.22 -23.12
CA GLU A 434 -5.01 34.92 -22.82
C GLU A 434 -4.13 34.13 -21.84
N CYS A 435 -2.83 34.10 -21.99
CA CYS A 435 -1.92 33.52 -21.00
C CYS A 435 -2.11 34.17 -19.62
N TYR A 436 -2.21 35.50 -19.55
CA TYR A 436 -2.47 36.20 -18.27
C TYR A 436 -3.81 35.81 -17.66
N LYS A 437 -4.86 35.67 -18.45
CA LYS A 437 -6.16 35.20 -17.97
C LYS A 437 -6.09 33.78 -17.40
N VAL A 438 -5.40 32.85 -18.05
CA VAL A 438 -5.28 31.47 -17.64
C VAL A 438 -4.38 31.36 -16.40
N PHE A 439 -3.15 31.87 -16.47
CA PHE A 439 -2.15 31.66 -15.41
C PHE A 439 -2.42 32.50 -14.17
N ILE A 440 -2.83 33.74 -14.31
CA ILE A 440 -3.00 34.66 -13.19
C ILE A 440 -4.50 34.81 -12.83
N GLY A 441 -5.36 35.09 -13.79
CA GLY A 441 -6.79 35.21 -13.56
C GLY A 441 -7.45 33.90 -13.19
N GLY A 442 -7.12 32.82 -13.89
CA GLY A 442 -7.59 31.45 -13.64
C GLY A 442 -6.81 30.71 -12.54
N LYS A 443 -5.75 31.34 -11.97
CA LYS A 443 -4.90 30.75 -10.91
C LYS A 443 -4.17 29.45 -11.30
N ALA A 444 -4.03 29.16 -12.58
CA ALA A 444 -3.31 27.99 -13.08
C ALA A 444 -1.84 27.99 -12.63
N LEU A 445 -1.24 29.19 -12.44
CA LEU A 445 0.11 29.32 -11.89
C LEU A 445 0.26 28.71 -10.50
N LEU A 446 -0.75 28.83 -9.62
CA LEU A 446 -0.72 28.20 -8.29
C LEU A 446 -0.73 26.67 -8.38
N ILE A 447 -1.49 26.12 -9.32
CA ILE A 447 -1.52 24.66 -9.56
C ILE A 447 -0.16 24.19 -10.10
N LEU A 448 0.44 24.96 -11.01
CA LEU A 448 1.77 24.67 -11.55
C LEU A 448 2.86 24.71 -10.47
N ILE A 449 2.82 25.71 -9.58
CA ILE A 449 3.75 25.81 -8.45
C ILE A 449 3.55 24.64 -7.49
N ALA A 450 2.30 24.31 -7.15
CA ALA A 450 1.98 23.17 -6.29
C ALA A 450 2.49 21.85 -6.91
N PHE A 451 2.28 21.66 -8.20
CA PHE A 451 2.80 20.51 -8.93
C PHE A 451 4.33 20.46 -8.92
N ALA A 452 5.00 21.58 -9.19
CA ALA A 452 6.45 21.66 -9.17
C ALA A 452 7.03 21.37 -7.77
N VAL A 453 6.37 21.87 -6.71
CA VAL A 453 6.77 21.57 -5.32
C VAL A 453 6.59 20.10 -4.99
N ILE A 454 5.45 19.50 -5.35
CA ILE A 454 5.20 18.07 -5.14
C ILE A 454 6.24 17.24 -5.90
N THR A 455 6.50 17.57 -7.16
CA THR A 455 7.51 16.85 -7.97
C THR A 455 8.90 17.00 -7.37
N ALA A 456 9.28 18.20 -6.90
CA ALA A 456 10.58 18.42 -6.28
C ALA A 456 10.76 17.70 -4.95
N VAL A 457 9.69 17.60 -4.14
CA VAL A 457 9.69 16.85 -2.87
C VAL A 457 9.66 15.33 -3.10
N SER A 458 8.97 14.89 -4.16
CA SER A 458 8.89 13.47 -4.53
C SER A 458 10.09 13.00 -5.36
N TYR A 459 10.94 13.93 -5.78
CA TYR A 459 12.15 13.60 -6.52
C TYR A 459 13.21 13.08 -5.54
N SER A 460 13.30 11.76 -5.44
CA SER A 460 14.49 11.12 -4.92
C SER A 460 15.43 10.86 -6.09
N PRO A 461 16.70 11.30 -6.03
CA PRO A 461 17.66 10.95 -7.07
C PRO A 461 17.77 9.43 -7.14
N ILE A 462 17.66 8.90 -8.36
CA ILE A 462 17.71 7.45 -8.65
C ILE A 462 18.98 6.80 -8.05
N SER A 463 20.03 7.60 -7.85
CA SER A 463 21.28 7.16 -7.24
C SER A 463 21.18 6.66 -5.78
N GLU A 464 20.13 7.03 -5.02
CA GLU A 464 19.98 6.57 -3.64
C GLU A 464 19.06 5.36 -3.49
N SER A 465 18.17 5.10 -4.46
CA SER A 465 17.18 4.02 -4.38
C SER A 465 17.66 2.68 -4.98
N PHE A 466 18.80 2.67 -5.67
CA PHE A 466 19.38 1.47 -6.29
C PHE A 466 20.80 1.15 -5.82
N SER A 467 21.33 1.85 -4.82
CA SER A 467 22.60 1.46 -4.22
C SER A 467 22.40 0.15 -3.45
N SER A 468 22.89 -0.95 -3.98
CA SER A 468 23.03 -2.18 -3.19
C SER A 468 23.91 -1.87 -1.97
N ALA A 469 23.79 -2.66 -0.92
CA ALA A 469 24.70 -2.51 0.24
C ALA A 469 26.17 -2.55 -0.21
N ASP A 470 26.46 -3.36 -1.23
CA ASP A 470 27.81 -3.50 -1.83
C ASP A 470 28.28 -2.22 -2.51
N GLU A 471 27.42 -1.50 -3.24
CA GLU A 471 27.76 -0.19 -3.83
C GLU A 471 28.08 0.87 -2.77
N VAL A 472 27.35 0.86 -1.64
CA VAL A 472 27.61 1.76 -0.53
C VAL A 472 28.97 1.47 0.09
N TYR A 473 29.30 0.19 0.30
CA TYR A 473 30.61 -0.23 0.81
C TYR A 473 31.73 0.04 -0.19
N TYR A 474 31.50 -0.23 -1.48
CA TYR A 474 32.45 0.08 -2.55
C TYR A 474 32.80 1.57 -2.57
N LYS A 475 31.78 2.43 -2.53
CA LYS A 475 31.97 3.88 -2.47
C LYS A 475 32.77 4.32 -1.22
N GLN A 476 32.50 3.72 -0.08
CA GLN A 476 33.25 4.01 1.16
C GLN A 476 34.72 3.63 1.03
N TYR A 477 35.03 2.47 0.44
CA TYR A 477 36.40 2.05 0.20
C TYR A 477 37.09 2.91 -0.85
N MET A 478 36.42 3.28 -1.93
CA MET A 478 36.99 4.17 -2.96
C MET A 478 37.32 5.55 -2.37
N LEU A 479 36.46 6.11 -1.54
CA LEU A 479 36.76 7.34 -0.80
C LEU A 479 37.90 7.20 0.22
N LYS A 480 38.01 6.04 0.87
CA LYS A 480 39.10 5.74 1.82
C LYS A 480 40.47 5.63 1.12
N PHE A 481 40.47 5.15 -0.13
CA PHE A 481 41.69 4.95 -0.93
C PHE A 481 41.89 6.01 -2.02
N GLU A 482 41.07 7.06 -2.08
CA GLU A 482 41.12 8.15 -3.08
C GLU A 482 42.53 8.69 -3.30
N GLY A 483 42.94 8.93 -4.58
CA GLY A 483 44.22 9.48 -5.03
C GLY A 483 45.26 8.44 -5.44
N GLU A 484 46.51 8.85 -5.61
CA GLU A 484 47.59 7.98 -6.16
C GLU A 484 47.79 6.65 -5.41
N TYR A 485 48.00 5.59 -6.14
CA TYR A 485 48.28 4.25 -5.60
C TYR A 485 49.72 4.19 -5.02
N THR A 486 49.82 4.21 -3.69
CA THR A 486 51.07 4.22 -2.95
C THR A 486 51.30 2.89 -2.23
N SER A 487 52.57 2.64 -1.86
CA SER A 487 52.95 1.45 -1.05
C SER A 487 52.23 1.43 0.33
N GLU A 488 51.84 2.58 0.84
CA GLU A 488 51.09 2.70 2.09
C GLU A 488 49.65 2.25 1.92
N LYS A 489 48.98 2.63 0.81
CA LYS A 489 47.64 2.15 0.47
C LYS A 489 47.61 0.64 0.20
N GLN A 490 48.64 0.12 -0.45
CA GLN A 490 48.76 -1.32 -0.62
C GLN A 490 48.83 -2.08 0.72
N LYS A 491 49.51 -1.48 1.71
CA LYS A 491 49.58 -2.06 3.05
C LYS A 491 48.23 -2.05 3.75
N MET A 492 47.47 -0.95 3.63
CA MET A 492 46.12 -0.85 4.16
C MET A 492 45.15 -1.85 3.51
N ILE A 493 45.26 -2.08 2.19
CA ILE A 493 44.46 -3.06 1.48
C ILE A 493 44.79 -4.48 1.98
N ASN A 494 46.06 -4.81 2.15
CA ASN A 494 46.47 -6.11 2.68
C ASN A 494 46.02 -6.34 4.13
N GLU A 495 46.04 -5.31 4.97
CA GLU A 495 45.54 -5.35 6.36
C GLU A 495 44.05 -5.60 6.41
N GLU A 496 43.27 -4.98 5.52
CA GLU A 496 41.82 -5.18 5.41
C GLU A 496 41.47 -6.58 4.90
N ASP A 497 42.21 -7.08 3.87
CA ASP A 497 42.10 -8.46 3.34
C ASP A 497 42.33 -9.50 4.45
N GLN A 498 43.33 -9.26 5.29
CA GLN A 498 43.66 -10.16 6.40
C GLN A 498 42.57 -10.18 7.48
N LYS A 499 41.90 -9.08 7.72
CA LYS A 499 40.73 -9.03 8.64
C LYS A 499 39.57 -9.90 8.15
N PHE A 500 39.27 -9.88 6.84
CA PHE A 500 38.23 -10.73 6.29
C PHE A 500 38.61 -12.20 6.36
N ALA A 501 39.86 -12.54 6.03
CA ALA A 501 40.37 -13.90 6.13
C ALA A 501 40.33 -14.45 7.58
N ASP A 502 40.72 -13.63 8.56
CA ASP A 502 40.66 -13.97 9.98
C ASP A 502 39.23 -14.16 10.48
N ALA A 503 38.31 -13.31 9.99
CA ALA A 503 36.88 -13.41 10.33
C ALA A 503 36.24 -14.69 9.75
N GLN A 504 36.54 -15.02 8.50
CA GLN A 504 36.07 -16.26 7.87
C GLN A 504 36.62 -17.51 8.58
N MET A 505 37.90 -17.49 8.94
CA MET A 505 38.53 -18.61 9.65
C MET A 505 37.88 -18.83 11.03
N LYS A 506 37.67 -17.75 11.79
CA LYS A 506 36.96 -17.82 13.09
C LYS A 506 35.52 -18.30 12.94
N MET A 507 34.81 -17.81 11.92
CA MET A 507 33.44 -18.24 11.63
C MET A 507 33.40 -19.74 11.32
N SER A 508 34.32 -20.23 10.51
CA SER A 508 34.39 -21.66 10.17
C SER A 508 34.79 -22.54 11.36
N GLU A 509 35.69 -22.08 12.23
CA GLU A 509 36.06 -22.79 13.46
C GLU A 509 34.88 -22.84 14.45
N GLU A 510 34.16 -21.73 14.65
CA GLU A 510 32.98 -21.71 15.50
C GLU A 510 31.84 -22.57 14.92
N MET A 511 31.64 -22.59 13.60
CA MET A 511 30.67 -23.49 12.95
C MET A 511 31.03 -24.97 13.11
N ALA A 512 32.32 -25.32 13.00
CA ALA A 512 32.76 -26.70 13.17
C ALA A 512 32.62 -27.23 14.62
N ASN A 513 32.65 -26.32 15.61
CA ASN A 513 32.56 -26.65 17.03
C ASN A 513 31.13 -26.52 17.63
N SER A 514 30.15 -26.05 16.87
CA SER A 514 28.77 -25.85 17.35
C SER A 514 27.83 -26.92 16.79
N GLU A 515 27.25 -27.73 17.67
CA GLU A 515 26.11 -28.58 17.35
C GLU A 515 24.81 -27.73 17.37
N GLY A 516 24.44 -27.10 16.25
CA GLY A 516 23.07 -26.57 16.05
C GLY A 516 22.87 -25.06 15.91
N ASP A 517 23.84 -24.18 16.13
CA ASP A 517 23.66 -22.71 16.13
C ASP A 517 24.30 -21.97 14.91
N GLY A 518 24.35 -22.60 13.74
CA GLY A 518 24.99 -22.03 12.54
C GLY A 518 24.45 -20.66 12.12
N VAL A 519 23.15 -20.43 12.27
CA VAL A 519 22.50 -19.15 11.93
C VAL A 519 22.96 -18.02 12.87
N PHE A 520 23.10 -18.29 14.16
CA PHE A 520 23.58 -17.31 15.14
C PHE A 520 25.04 -16.93 14.89
N ILE A 521 25.87 -17.90 14.51
CA ILE A 521 27.27 -17.67 14.13
C ILE A 521 27.36 -16.83 12.85
N MET A 522 26.55 -17.14 11.82
CA MET A 522 26.48 -16.32 10.61
C MET A 522 26.07 -14.86 10.94
N MET A 523 25.05 -14.65 11.74
CA MET A 523 24.63 -13.29 12.14
C MET A 523 25.72 -12.55 12.91
N LYS A 524 26.50 -13.23 13.75
CA LYS A 524 27.61 -12.66 14.52
C LYS A 524 28.72 -12.08 13.62
N TYR A 525 28.99 -12.73 12.49
CA TYR A 525 30.03 -12.31 11.55
C TYR A 525 29.50 -11.53 10.34
N GLN A 526 28.19 -11.42 10.18
CA GLN A 526 27.55 -10.76 9.05
C GLN A 526 28.00 -9.31 8.87
N ASP A 527 28.04 -8.52 9.95
CA ASP A 527 28.45 -7.11 9.87
C ASP A 527 29.92 -6.93 9.47
N ILE A 528 30.77 -7.91 9.80
CA ILE A 528 32.21 -7.88 9.45
C ILE A 528 32.43 -8.32 8.01
N LEU A 529 31.66 -9.31 7.54
CA LEU A 529 31.83 -9.91 6.22
C LEU A 529 30.97 -9.23 5.14
N ALA A 530 29.94 -8.48 5.51
CA ALA A 530 29.07 -7.78 4.57
C ALA A 530 29.83 -6.89 3.55
N PRO A 531 30.93 -6.16 3.92
CA PRO A 531 31.67 -5.35 2.98
C PRO A 531 32.65 -6.14 2.09
N GLN A 532 32.82 -7.44 2.28
CA GLN A 532 33.87 -8.23 1.65
C GLN A 532 33.75 -8.24 0.12
N TYR A 533 32.55 -8.41 -0.42
CA TYR A 533 32.35 -8.44 -1.88
C TYR A 533 32.77 -7.13 -2.54
N ALA A 534 32.33 -6.01 -1.95
CA ALA A 534 32.73 -4.68 -2.41
C ALA A 534 34.24 -4.44 -2.28
N PHE A 535 34.86 -4.96 -1.23
CA PHE A 535 36.32 -4.88 -1.04
C PHE A 535 37.09 -5.70 -2.06
N ASP A 536 36.61 -6.88 -2.47
CA ASP A 536 37.22 -7.69 -3.51
C ASP A 536 37.27 -6.97 -4.87
N GLU A 537 36.24 -6.18 -5.20
CA GLU A 537 36.27 -5.31 -6.38
C GLU A 537 37.33 -4.20 -6.28
N VAL A 538 37.46 -3.59 -5.12
CA VAL A 538 38.51 -2.57 -4.86
C VAL A 538 39.89 -3.19 -4.96
N LYS A 539 40.10 -4.43 -4.48
CA LYS A 539 41.35 -5.19 -4.58
C LYS A 539 41.69 -5.48 -6.03
N GLN A 540 40.72 -5.90 -6.85
CA GLN A 540 40.93 -6.09 -8.30
C GLN A 540 41.33 -4.79 -8.97
N HIS A 541 40.72 -3.66 -8.59
CA HIS A 541 41.09 -2.34 -9.10
C HIS A 541 42.52 -1.96 -8.69
N ALA A 542 42.92 -2.22 -7.45
CA ALA A 542 44.29 -2.01 -6.98
C ALA A 542 45.31 -2.85 -7.74
N GLU A 543 45.01 -4.11 -8.05
CA GLU A 543 45.84 -4.98 -8.87
C GLU A 543 45.99 -4.48 -10.31
N TYR A 544 44.94 -3.92 -10.86
CA TYR A 544 44.97 -3.28 -12.17
C TYR A 544 45.88 -2.05 -12.19
N LEU A 545 45.74 -1.16 -11.19
CA LEU A 545 46.60 0.02 -11.04
C LEU A 545 48.07 -0.35 -10.88
N LYS A 546 48.37 -1.44 -10.17
CA LYS A 546 49.71 -1.97 -10.00
C LYS A 546 50.30 -2.46 -11.33
N LYS A 547 49.52 -3.04 -12.23
CA LYS A 547 49.96 -3.53 -13.55
C LYS A 547 50.19 -2.42 -14.56
N THR A 548 49.56 -1.29 -14.40
CA THR A 548 49.57 -0.14 -15.33
C THR A 548 50.62 0.93 -14.97
N ASP A 549 51.49 0.65 -13.98
CA ASP A 549 52.62 1.51 -13.57
C ASP A 549 52.22 2.94 -13.13
N GLY A 550 51.13 3.06 -12.48
CA GLY A 550 50.62 4.30 -11.87
C GLY A 550 49.25 4.69 -12.35
N GLY A 551 48.36 4.93 -11.41
CA GLY A 551 46.99 5.43 -11.59
C GLY A 551 46.44 5.92 -10.27
N GLU A 552 45.32 6.61 -10.33
CA GLU A 552 44.63 7.11 -9.17
C GLU A 552 43.35 6.32 -8.93
N PHE A 553 43.03 6.08 -7.66
CA PHE A 553 41.67 5.74 -7.27
C PHE A 553 40.79 6.99 -7.40
N VAL A 554 39.84 6.99 -8.30
CA VAL A 554 38.91 8.12 -8.57
C VAL A 554 37.51 7.78 -8.09
#